data_46a9cb6e6e6155e997e87a47a1afca4f
#
_entry.id   46a9cb6e6e6155e997e87a47a1afca4f
#
_cell.length_a   1.000
_cell.length_b   1.000
_cell.length_c   1.000
_cell.angle_alpha   90.00
_cell.angle_beta   90.00
_cell.angle_gamma   90.00
#
_symmetry.space_group_name_H-M   'P 1'
#
loop_
_entity.id
_entity.type
_entity.pdbx_description
1 polymer ?
#
loop_
_entity_poly.entity_id
_entity_poly.type
_entity_poly.pdbx_seq_one_letter_code
_entity_poly.pdbx_strand_id
1 'polypeptide(L)'
;KLENAIPITQQLLSEVGDLGAALPLAGLCMAIEKAEVGDTILVTGFGNGCDALVFKVLQAVDNGGNAIESQMANKRPIGYTAFATNRNIIDLDYGPRAERIDKTALSVHERLRKDITAFIGGKTSAEGAVQFPKTAIAANGSFSTETGYIDVCLADLEATVVSITTDHLSYCPDPPFYFGLVEFENGARLPMEFADLPTQGLGVADTVRMAFRIKNIDKARGYRHYFWKATAVNAGGTA
;
A
#
# COMPACT_ATOMS: atom_id res chain seq x y z
N LYS A 1 30.68 19.01 -15.30
CA LYS A 1 30.77 17.55 -15.18
C LYS A 1 30.53 17.16 -13.73
N LEU A 2 29.60 16.23 -13.50
CA LEU A 2 29.36 15.60 -12.20
C LEU A 2 30.32 14.40 -12.06
N GLU A 3 31.61 14.67 -11.95
CA GLU A 3 32.66 13.63 -12.07
C GLU A 3 32.67 12.64 -10.90
N ASN A 4 32.09 13.01 -9.74
CA ASN A 4 32.02 12.15 -8.53
C ASN A 4 30.59 11.82 -8.08
N ALA A 5 29.61 11.99 -8.97
CA ALA A 5 28.23 11.69 -8.62
C ALA A 5 27.97 10.16 -8.63
N ILE A 6 27.33 9.67 -7.59
CA ILE A 6 26.85 8.29 -7.48
C ILE A 6 25.42 8.23 -8.00
N PRO A 7 25.15 7.52 -9.11
CA PRO A 7 23.81 7.45 -9.69
C PRO A 7 22.93 6.46 -8.93
N ILE A 8 22.30 6.90 -7.85
CA ILE A 8 21.45 6.08 -6.97
C ILE A 8 20.27 5.43 -7.73
N THR A 9 19.65 6.17 -8.65
CA THR A 9 18.51 5.67 -9.42
C THR A 9 18.85 4.51 -10.35
N GLN A 10 20.11 4.32 -10.73
CA GLN A 10 20.53 3.22 -11.58
C GLN A 10 20.29 1.86 -10.89
N GLN A 11 20.48 1.78 -9.59
CA GLN A 11 20.20 0.57 -8.82
C GLN A 11 18.70 0.27 -8.83
N LEU A 12 17.83 1.26 -8.60
CA LEU A 12 16.38 1.09 -8.66
C LEU A 12 15.94 0.58 -10.05
N LEU A 13 16.42 1.23 -11.11
CA LEU A 13 16.08 0.82 -12.48
C LEU A 13 16.48 -0.61 -12.81
N SER A 14 17.64 -1.07 -12.33
CA SER A 14 18.11 -2.43 -12.61
C SER A 14 17.35 -3.51 -11.83
N GLU A 15 16.86 -3.18 -10.63
CA GLU A 15 16.25 -4.17 -9.74
C GLU A 15 14.72 -4.19 -9.76
N VAL A 16 14.10 -3.02 -9.91
CA VAL A 16 12.62 -2.90 -9.88
C VAL A 16 12.03 -2.31 -11.16
N GLY A 17 12.87 -1.86 -12.09
CA GLY A 17 12.43 -1.24 -13.34
C GLY A 17 12.02 0.22 -13.18
N ASP A 18 11.37 0.76 -14.21
CA ASP A 18 10.91 2.15 -14.21
C ASP A 18 9.66 2.31 -13.34
N LEU A 19 9.76 3.14 -12.31
CA LEU A 19 8.67 3.50 -11.41
C LEU A 19 7.85 4.70 -11.91
N GLY A 20 8.11 5.19 -13.12
CA GLY A 20 7.45 6.36 -13.69
C GLY A 20 7.63 7.60 -12.81
N ALA A 21 6.55 8.34 -12.55
CA ALA A 21 6.58 9.56 -11.73
C ALA A 21 7.10 9.36 -10.29
N ALA A 22 7.09 8.14 -9.77
CA ALA A 22 7.61 7.84 -8.44
C ALA A 22 9.13 7.66 -8.42
N LEU A 23 9.80 7.46 -9.56
CA LEU A 23 11.22 7.16 -9.62
C LEU A 23 12.12 8.24 -8.99
N PRO A 24 11.92 9.55 -9.26
CA PRO A 24 12.74 10.59 -8.63
C PRO A 24 12.59 10.62 -7.11
N LEU A 25 11.38 10.41 -6.59
CA LEU A 25 11.11 10.42 -5.15
C LEU A 25 11.66 9.16 -4.46
N ALA A 26 11.51 8.00 -5.08
CA ALA A 26 12.12 6.77 -4.58
C ALA A 26 13.65 6.87 -4.55
N GLY A 27 14.25 7.45 -5.61
CA GLY A 27 15.68 7.74 -5.66
C GLY A 27 16.12 8.72 -4.59
N LEU A 28 15.32 9.76 -4.30
CA LEU A 28 15.60 10.71 -3.22
C LEU A 28 15.59 10.01 -1.86
N CYS A 29 14.57 9.20 -1.57
CA CYS A 29 14.51 8.46 -0.32
C CYS A 29 15.75 7.56 -0.15
N MET A 30 16.11 6.80 -1.17
CA MET A 30 17.29 5.94 -1.15
C MET A 30 18.60 6.73 -1.01
N ALA A 31 18.69 7.93 -1.61
CA ALA A 31 19.84 8.80 -1.45
C ALA A 31 19.95 9.33 -0.01
N ILE A 32 18.83 9.74 0.60
CA ILE A 32 18.78 10.20 2.00
C ILE A 32 19.23 9.09 2.96
N GLU A 33 18.83 7.85 2.72
CA GLU A 33 19.23 6.69 3.54
C GLU A 33 20.74 6.45 3.57
N LYS A 34 21.43 6.79 2.48
CA LYS A 34 22.87 6.56 2.30
C LYS A 34 23.73 7.80 2.56
N ALA A 35 23.10 8.96 2.70
CA ALA A 35 23.80 10.22 2.73
C ALA A 35 24.40 10.53 4.10
N GLU A 36 25.58 11.10 4.09
CA GLU A 36 26.26 11.65 5.26
C GLU A 36 26.00 13.16 5.40
N VAL A 37 26.18 13.67 6.61
CA VAL A 37 26.06 15.11 6.87
C VAL A 37 27.09 15.88 6.02
N GLY A 38 26.58 16.84 5.24
CA GLY A 38 27.39 17.65 4.31
C GLY A 38 27.27 17.21 2.85
N ASP A 39 26.70 16.05 2.58
CA ASP A 39 26.45 15.60 1.20
C ASP A 39 25.45 16.48 0.47
N THR A 40 25.54 16.46 -0.85
CA THR A 40 24.63 17.16 -1.74
C THR A 40 23.91 16.17 -2.63
N ILE A 41 22.57 16.19 -2.57
CA ILE A 41 21.70 15.32 -3.37
C ILE A 41 21.09 16.15 -4.50
N LEU A 42 21.29 15.73 -5.75
CA LEU A 42 20.61 16.27 -6.92
C LEU A 42 19.48 15.32 -7.30
N VAL A 43 18.25 15.84 -7.31
CA VAL A 43 17.06 15.11 -7.79
C VAL A 43 16.59 15.75 -9.07
N THR A 44 16.41 14.94 -10.11
CA THR A 44 15.86 15.38 -11.38
C THR A 44 14.61 14.58 -11.72
N GLY A 45 13.55 15.27 -12.11
CA GLY A 45 12.31 14.68 -12.61
C GLY A 45 12.08 15.10 -14.05
N PHE A 46 11.90 14.14 -14.94
CA PHE A 46 11.61 14.39 -16.34
C PHE A 46 10.25 13.81 -16.70
N GLY A 47 9.44 14.59 -17.43
CA GLY A 47 8.13 14.21 -17.90
C GLY A 47 7.62 15.20 -18.92
N ASN A 48 6.52 15.89 -18.64
CA ASN A 48 6.08 17.04 -19.45
C ASN A 48 6.82 18.32 -19.01
N GLY A 49 8.13 18.26 -19.06
CA GLY A 49 9.09 19.24 -18.53
C GLY A 49 10.22 18.54 -17.80
N CYS A 50 11.12 19.30 -17.22
CA CYS A 50 12.22 18.80 -16.39
C CYS A 50 12.42 19.74 -15.21
N ASP A 51 12.33 19.19 -14.00
CA ASP A 51 12.66 19.90 -12.78
C ASP A 51 13.93 19.33 -12.16
N ALA A 52 14.75 20.19 -11.56
CA ALA A 52 15.95 19.81 -10.86
C ALA A 52 15.99 20.49 -9.49
N LEU A 53 16.13 19.70 -8.44
CA LEU A 53 16.22 20.16 -7.06
C LEU A 53 17.54 19.74 -6.46
N VAL A 54 18.17 20.64 -5.71
CA VAL A 54 19.43 20.38 -5.00
C VAL A 54 19.18 20.47 -3.50
N PHE A 55 19.50 19.41 -2.79
CA PHE A 55 19.39 19.33 -1.35
C PHE A 55 20.77 19.19 -0.72
N LYS A 56 20.96 19.80 0.45
CA LYS A 56 22.13 19.58 1.29
C LYS A 56 21.72 18.84 2.55
N VAL A 57 22.41 17.78 2.87
CA VAL A 57 22.16 16.98 4.08
C VAL A 57 22.73 17.72 5.28
N LEU A 58 21.84 18.18 6.17
CA LEU A 58 22.21 18.91 7.38
C LEU A 58 22.28 17.99 8.61
N GLN A 59 21.52 16.91 8.59
CA GLN A 59 21.43 15.93 9.67
C GLN A 59 21.21 14.54 9.08
N ALA A 60 21.84 13.53 9.67
CA ALA A 60 21.57 12.15 9.33
C ALA A 60 20.13 11.76 9.72
N VAL A 61 19.48 10.95 8.90
CA VAL A 61 18.15 10.45 9.16
C VAL A 61 18.27 9.05 9.73
N ASP A 62 17.65 8.83 10.89
CA ASP A 62 17.46 7.49 11.43
C ASP A 62 16.17 6.89 10.80
N ASN A 63 16.34 5.91 9.95
CA ASN A 63 15.25 5.33 9.16
C ASN A 63 14.48 4.23 9.89
N GLY A 64 14.81 3.94 11.15
CA GLY A 64 14.10 2.93 11.95
C GLY A 64 13.94 1.55 11.29
N GLY A 65 14.81 1.19 10.35
CA GLY A 65 14.76 -0.09 9.64
C GLY A 65 13.76 -0.17 8.45
N ASN A 66 13.09 0.91 8.09
CA ASN A 66 12.16 0.97 6.96
C ASN A 66 12.81 1.43 5.65
N ALA A 67 14.08 1.20 5.50
CA ALA A 67 14.84 1.59 4.34
C ALA A 67 14.30 0.97 3.03
N ILE A 68 14.40 1.70 1.93
CA ILE A 68 14.02 1.19 0.60
C ILE A 68 14.80 -0.09 0.28
N GLU A 69 16.05 -0.19 0.69
CA GLU A 69 16.85 -1.41 0.49
C GLU A 69 16.24 -2.62 1.19
N SER A 70 15.74 -2.48 2.43
CA SER A 70 15.09 -3.59 3.13
C SER A 70 13.78 -4.00 2.44
N GLN A 71 13.03 -3.04 1.89
CA GLN A 71 11.83 -3.33 1.11
C GLN A 71 12.17 -4.03 -0.22
N MET A 72 13.25 -3.63 -0.89
CA MET A 72 13.74 -4.27 -2.10
C MET A 72 14.22 -5.71 -1.86
N ALA A 73 14.79 -6.00 -0.69
CA ALA A 73 15.20 -7.35 -0.31
C ALA A 73 14.00 -8.32 -0.19
N ASN A 74 12.80 -7.80 0.11
CA ASN A 74 11.57 -8.58 0.24
C ASN A 74 10.76 -8.71 -1.06
N LYS A 75 11.30 -8.29 -2.20
CA LYS A 75 10.63 -8.44 -3.49
C LYS A 75 10.38 -9.91 -3.80
N ARG A 76 9.18 -10.21 -4.32
CA ARG A 76 8.81 -11.52 -4.84
C ARG A 76 9.00 -11.53 -6.35
N PRO A 77 9.79 -12.44 -6.92
CA PRO A 77 9.86 -12.60 -8.37
C PRO A 77 8.51 -13.11 -8.89
N ILE A 78 8.00 -12.50 -9.95
CA ILE A 78 6.78 -12.91 -10.64
C ILE A 78 7.07 -13.13 -12.13
N GLY A 79 6.28 -13.98 -12.77
CA GLY A 79 6.38 -14.18 -14.22
C GLY A 79 5.92 -12.95 -15.02
N TYR A 80 6.45 -12.78 -16.22
CA TYR A 80 6.08 -11.64 -17.09
C TYR A 80 4.58 -11.54 -17.35
N THR A 81 3.90 -12.67 -17.54
CA THR A 81 2.45 -12.70 -17.76
C THR A 81 1.69 -12.15 -16.56
N ALA A 82 2.04 -12.57 -15.33
CA ALA A 82 1.43 -12.04 -14.11
C ALA A 82 1.70 -10.54 -13.96
N PHE A 83 2.93 -10.08 -14.22
CA PHE A 83 3.27 -8.66 -14.23
C PHE A 83 2.40 -7.89 -15.23
N ALA A 84 2.33 -8.34 -16.47
CA ALA A 84 1.62 -7.65 -17.52
C ALA A 84 0.09 -7.62 -17.27
N THR A 85 -0.47 -8.69 -16.71
CA THR A 85 -1.87 -8.76 -16.29
C THR A 85 -2.16 -7.80 -15.14
N ASN A 86 -1.33 -7.82 -14.09
CA ASN A 86 -1.49 -6.94 -12.92
C ASN A 86 -1.35 -5.45 -13.29
N ARG A 87 -0.57 -5.17 -14.33
CA ARG A 87 -0.42 -3.80 -14.88
C ARG A 87 -1.49 -3.45 -15.90
N ASN A 88 -2.39 -4.39 -16.24
CA ASN A 88 -3.40 -4.22 -17.30
C ASN A 88 -2.79 -3.88 -18.67
N ILE A 89 -1.63 -4.48 -18.98
CA ILE A 89 -0.97 -4.38 -20.29
C ILE A 89 -1.53 -5.42 -21.25
N ILE A 90 -1.81 -6.63 -20.74
CA ILE A 90 -2.47 -7.70 -21.47
C ILE A 90 -3.78 -8.07 -20.78
N ASP A 91 -4.72 -8.53 -21.58
CA ASP A 91 -6.01 -9.04 -21.11
C ASP A 91 -6.03 -10.55 -21.28
N LEU A 92 -6.25 -11.27 -20.18
CA LEU A 92 -6.36 -12.73 -20.20
C LEU A 92 -7.82 -13.14 -20.21
N ASP A 93 -8.13 -14.14 -21.04
CA ASP A 93 -9.40 -14.84 -20.97
C ASP A 93 -9.33 -15.94 -19.91
N TYR A 94 -10.04 -15.74 -18.80
CA TYR A 94 -10.10 -16.71 -17.70
C TYR A 94 -11.20 -17.76 -17.92
N GLY A 95 -11.90 -17.69 -19.06
CA GLY A 95 -13.00 -18.58 -19.41
C GLY A 95 -14.36 -18.18 -18.81
N PRO A 96 -15.43 -18.89 -19.18
CA PRO A 96 -16.80 -18.44 -18.97
C PRO A 96 -17.26 -18.41 -17.49
N ARG A 97 -16.51 -19.02 -16.57
CA ARG A 97 -16.81 -18.96 -15.12
C ARG A 97 -16.01 -17.91 -14.39
N ALA A 98 -15.14 -17.20 -15.09
CA ALA A 98 -14.25 -16.21 -14.53
C ALA A 98 -14.61 -14.78 -14.95
N GLU A 99 -15.78 -14.57 -15.51
CA GLU A 99 -16.27 -13.23 -15.86
C GLU A 99 -16.52 -12.42 -14.59
N ARG A 100 -15.65 -11.46 -14.37
CA ARG A 100 -15.79 -10.48 -13.31
C ARG A 100 -15.81 -9.08 -13.91
N ILE A 101 -16.94 -8.40 -13.77
CA ILE A 101 -17.06 -7.00 -14.17
C ILE A 101 -17.00 -6.14 -12.92
N ASP A 102 -15.81 -5.58 -12.67
CA ASP A 102 -15.63 -4.64 -11.58
C ASP A 102 -16.12 -3.26 -11.99
N LYS A 103 -17.15 -2.78 -11.31
CA LYS A 103 -17.70 -1.42 -11.48
C LYS A 103 -17.49 -0.64 -10.19
N THR A 104 -16.74 0.44 -10.27
CA THR A 104 -16.55 1.33 -9.13
C THR A 104 -17.78 2.22 -8.94
N ALA A 105 -18.32 2.22 -7.72
CA ALA A 105 -19.38 3.14 -7.32
C ALA A 105 -18.78 4.53 -7.06
N LEU A 106 -18.52 5.30 -8.12
CA LEU A 106 -17.78 6.57 -8.09
C LEU A 106 -18.39 7.58 -7.11
N SER A 107 -19.72 7.65 -7.01
CA SER A 107 -20.39 8.57 -6.08
C SER A 107 -20.17 8.20 -4.61
N VAL A 108 -20.09 6.90 -4.29
CA VAL A 108 -19.75 6.43 -2.94
C VAL A 108 -18.29 6.69 -2.65
N HIS A 109 -17.42 6.40 -3.61
CA HIS A 109 -15.99 6.65 -3.49
C HIS A 109 -15.69 8.13 -3.25
N GLU A 110 -16.35 9.04 -3.96
CA GLU A 110 -16.17 10.48 -3.77
C GLU A 110 -16.66 10.96 -2.40
N ARG A 111 -17.83 10.49 -1.95
CA ARG A 111 -18.34 10.83 -0.61
C ARG A 111 -17.45 10.38 0.53
N LEU A 112 -16.82 9.21 0.39
CA LEU A 112 -15.96 8.62 1.40
C LEU A 112 -14.46 8.80 1.08
N ARG A 113 -14.13 9.66 0.12
CA ARG A 113 -12.76 9.82 -0.40
C ARG A 113 -11.73 10.02 0.70
N LYS A 114 -11.99 10.94 1.64
CA LYS A 114 -11.08 11.21 2.76
C LYS A 114 -10.86 9.97 3.61
N ASP A 115 -11.93 9.31 3.99
CA ASP A 115 -11.89 8.15 4.87
C ASP A 115 -11.21 6.95 4.18
N ILE A 116 -11.52 6.73 2.90
CA ILE A 116 -10.92 5.65 2.11
C ILE A 116 -9.43 5.90 1.86
N THR A 117 -9.04 7.12 1.47
CA THR A 117 -7.65 7.43 1.10
C THR A 117 -6.73 7.49 2.31
N ALA A 118 -7.18 8.09 3.40
CA ALA A 118 -6.39 8.22 4.63
C ALA A 118 -6.69 7.12 5.66
N PHE A 119 -7.53 6.15 5.33
CA PHE A 119 -7.98 5.05 6.19
C PHE A 119 -8.48 5.54 7.55
N ILE A 120 -9.44 6.47 7.49
CA ILE A 120 -10.02 7.07 8.69
C ILE A 120 -11.26 6.28 9.11
N GLY A 121 -11.13 5.51 10.16
CA GLY A 121 -12.24 4.95 10.91
C GLY A 121 -12.85 5.98 11.87
N GLY A 122 -13.80 5.55 12.66
CA GLY A 122 -14.43 6.42 13.66
C GLY A 122 -14.94 5.68 14.87
N LYS A 123 -15.04 6.41 15.96
CA LYS A 123 -15.69 5.97 17.20
C LYS A 123 -16.68 7.03 17.69
N THR A 124 -17.77 6.59 18.30
CA THR A 124 -18.85 7.50 18.76
C THR A 124 -18.62 8.10 20.12
N SER A 125 -17.63 7.61 20.88
CA SER A 125 -17.21 8.15 22.18
C SER A 125 -15.72 7.88 22.39
N ALA A 126 -15.11 8.49 23.39
CA ALA A 126 -13.70 8.28 23.73
C ALA A 126 -13.36 6.81 24.00
N GLU A 127 -14.27 6.08 24.63
CA GLU A 127 -14.14 4.65 24.96
C GLU A 127 -14.89 3.73 23.96
N GLY A 128 -15.45 4.31 22.89
CA GLY A 128 -16.22 3.58 21.88
C GLY A 128 -15.34 2.68 21.01
N ALA A 129 -15.92 1.59 20.51
CA ALA A 129 -15.28 0.74 19.53
C ALA A 129 -15.02 1.52 18.23
N VAL A 130 -13.84 1.29 17.65
CA VAL A 130 -13.47 1.88 16.35
C VAL A 130 -14.08 1.02 15.25
N GLN A 131 -14.70 1.66 14.27
CA GLN A 131 -15.27 1.02 13.10
C GLN A 131 -14.84 1.68 11.80
N PHE A 132 -14.85 0.92 10.73
CA PHE A 132 -14.71 1.37 9.35
C PHE A 132 -15.62 0.53 8.44
N PRO A 133 -16.39 1.12 7.51
CA PRO A 133 -16.58 2.57 7.34
C PRO A 133 -17.40 3.21 8.46
N LYS A 134 -17.39 4.55 8.52
CA LYS A 134 -18.30 5.32 9.39
C LYS A 134 -19.69 5.28 8.80
N THR A 135 -20.62 4.60 9.46
CA THR A 135 -22.01 4.40 9.00
C THR A 135 -22.99 5.22 9.84
N ALA A 136 -24.20 5.43 9.32
CA ALA A 136 -25.23 6.19 10.06
C ALA A 136 -25.60 5.52 11.39
N ILE A 137 -25.52 4.19 11.46
CA ILE A 137 -25.69 3.42 12.69
C ILE A 137 -24.32 2.88 13.08
N ALA A 138 -23.85 3.24 14.26
CA ALA A 138 -22.58 2.77 14.79
C ALA A 138 -22.67 1.30 15.23
N ALA A 139 -21.50 0.65 15.37
CA ALA A 139 -21.44 -0.76 15.80
C ALA A 139 -22.08 -1.04 17.16
N ASN A 140 -22.17 -0.04 18.03
CA ASN A 140 -22.87 -0.12 19.32
C ASN A 140 -24.40 0.15 19.22
N GLY A 141 -24.95 0.34 18.01
CA GLY A 141 -26.35 0.61 17.77
C GLY A 141 -26.79 2.06 17.91
N SER A 142 -25.90 2.99 18.29
CA SER A 142 -26.21 4.42 18.35
C SER A 142 -26.26 5.06 16.96
N PHE A 143 -27.01 6.16 16.84
CA PHE A 143 -27.06 6.95 15.60
C PHE A 143 -25.91 7.95 15.56
N SER A 144 -25.03 7.83 14.58
CA SER A 144 -23.89 8.75 14.38
C SER A 144 -24.30 10.18 14.05
N THR A 145 -25.54 10.38 13.55
CA THR A 145 -26.10 11.70 13.27
C THR A 145 -26.32 12.54 14.52
N GLU A 146 -26.45 11.90 15.68
CA GLU A 146 -26.68 12.58 16.97
C GLU A 146 -25.36 12.87 17.69
N THR A 147 -24.41 11.94 17.61
CA THR A 147 -23.15 12.03 18.37
C THR A 147 -21.95 12.41 17.51
N GLY A 148 -22.05 12.23 16.19
CA GLY A 148 -20.90 12.33 15.28
C GLY A 148 -19.91 11.18 15.45
N TYR A 149 -18.81 11.26 14.71
CA TYR A 149 -17.67 10.37 14.86
C TYR A 149 -16.42 11.16 15.23
N ILE A 150 -15.66 10.61 16.16
CA ILE A 150 -14.27 11.01 16.40
C ILE A 150 -13.42 10.24 15.39
N ASP A 151 -12.70 10.93 14.52
CA ASP A 151 -11.84 10.34 13.51
C ASP A 151 -10.67 9.57 14.14
N VAL A 152 -10.39 8.39 13.63
CA VAL A 152 -9.27 7.53 14.06
C VAL A 152 -8.52 7.05 12.82
N CYS A 153 -7.24 7.42 12.69
CA CYS A 153 -6.40 6.93 11.61
C CYS A 153 -6.04 5.46 11.88
N LEU A 154 -6.25 4.60 10.89
CA LEU A 154 -5.90 3.18 10.92
C LEU A 154 -4.68 2.86 10.05
N ALA A 155 -4.27 3.79 9.19
CA ALA A 155 -3.21 3.57 8.20
C ALA A 155 -1.85 3.24 8.81
N ASP A 156 -1.53 3.89 9.94
CA ASP A 156 -0.22 3.81 10.60
C ASP A 156 -0.20 2.78 11.75
N LEU A 157 -1.35 2.15 12.03
CA LEU A 157 -1.44 1.16 13.10
C LEU A 157 -1.03 -0.23 12.61
N GLU A 158 -0.33 -0.94 13.47
CA GLU A 158 -0.15 -2.38 13.28
C GLU A 158 -1.43 -3.15 13.61
N ALA A 159 -1.56 -4.33 13.03
CA ALA A 159 -2.68 -5.21 13.28
C ALA A 159 -2.20 -6.66 13.35
N THR A 160 -2.99 -7.50 14.01
CA THR A 160 -2.74 -8.93 14.13
C THR A 160 -3.74 -9.71 13.26
N VAL A 161 -3.29 -10.73 12.57
CA VAL A 161 -4.15 -11.61 11.77
C VAL A 161 -5.01 -12.47 12.71
N VAL A 162 -6.31 -12.28 12.67
CA VAL A 162 -7.29 -13.08 13.43
C VAL A 162 -7.72 -14.32 12.65
N SER A 163 -7.92 -14.16 11.34
CA SER A 163 -8.21 -15.27 10.44
C SER A 163 -7.66 -14.96 9.05
N ILE A 164 -7.31 -16.00 8.30
CA ILE A 164 -6.87 -15.89 6.92
C ILE A 164 -7.46 -17.02 6.09
N THR A 165 -7.90 -16.68 4.90
CA THR A 165 -8.48 -17.62 3.94
C THR A 165 -7.85 -17.39 2.57
N THR A 166 -7.73 -18.45 1.80
CA THR A 166 -7.12 -18.45 0.48
C THR A 166 -8.14 -18.87 -0.57
N ASP A 167 -8.32 -18.05 -1.60
CA ASP A 167 -9.13 -18.38 -2.77
C ASP A 167 -8.20 -18.65 -3.97
N HIS A 168 -8.31 -19.85 -4.51
CA HIS A 168 -7.53 -20.32 -5.66
C HIS A 168 -8.32 -20.30 -6.97
N LEU A 169 -9.49 -19.69 -7.00
CA LEU A 169 -10.33 -19.66 -8.19
C LEU A 169 -9.69 -18.80 -9.30
N SER A 170 -9.87 -19.22 -10.53
CA SER A 170 -9.21 -18.62 -11.70
C SER A 170 -9.63 -17.19 -12.00
N TYR A 171 -10.75 -16.72 -11.45
CA TYR A 171 -11.19 -15.34 -11.60
C TYR A 171 -10.43 -14.34 -10.70
N CYS A 172 -9.60 -14.82 -9.79
CA CYS A 172 -8.75 -13.95 -9.00
C CYS A 172 -7.64 -13.38 -9.89
N PRO A 173 -7.41 -12.06 -9.89
CA PRO A 173 -6.43 -11.42 -10.77
C PRO A 173 -4.99 -11.92 -10.58
N ASP A 174 -4.64 -12.34 -9.38
CA ASP A 174 -3.32 -12.90 -9.00
C ASP A 174 -3.56 -14.03 -8.01
N PRO A 175 -3.96 -15.22 -8.47
CA PRO A 175 -4.20 -16.37 -7.59
C PRO A 175 -2.92 -16.84 -6.90
N PRO A 176 -2.99 -17.24 -5.64
CA PRO A 176 -4.17 -17.26 -4.77
C PRO A 176 -4.51 -15.90 -4.18
N PHE A 177 -5.81 -15.62 -4.02
CA PHE A 177 -6.30 -14.40 -3.39
C PHE A 177 -6.47 -14.62 -1.89
N TYR A 178 -5.80 -13.82 -1.09
CA TYR A 178 -5.81 -13.91 0.36
C TYR A 178 -6.70 -12.83 0.97
N PHE A 179 -7.56 -13.22 1.88
CA PHE A 179 -8.39 -12.30 2.66
C PHE A 179 -8.68 -12.89 4.03
N GLY A 180 -9.11 -12.05 4.97
CA GLY A 180 -9.39 -12.50 6.32
C GLY A 180 -9.74 -11.35 7.24
N LEU A 181 -9.67 -11.60 8.55
CA LEU A 181 -9.96 -10.64 9.60
C LEU A 181 -8.64 -10.23 10.27
N VAL A 182 -8.45 -8.94 10.46
CA VAL A 182 -7.36 -8.39 11.25
C VAL A 182 -7.89 -7.60 12.45
N GLU A 183 -7.15 -7.56 13.53
CA GLU A 183 -7.40 -6.76 14.71
C GLU A 183 -6.28 -5.76 14.91
N PHE A 184 -6.61 -4.47 14.88
CA PHE A 184 -5.69 -3.38 15.10
C PHE A 184 -5.37 -3.21 16.59
N GLU A 185 -4.24 -2.59 16.92
CA GLU A 185 -3.80 -2.29 18.29
C GLU A 185 -4.87 -1.56 19.13
N ASN A 186 -5.72 -0.77 18.49
CA ASN A 186 -6.83 -0.06 19.13
C ASN A 186 -8.11 -0.89 19.29
N GLY A 187 -8.06 -2.20 19.00
CA GLY A 187 -9.18 -3.14 19.11
C GLY A 187 -10.16 -3.13 17.93
N ALA A 188 -9.93 -2.32 16.90
CA ALA A 188 -10.76 -2.36 15.70
C ALA A 188 -10.55 -3.68 14.95
N ARG A 189 -11.64 -4.33 14.53
CA ARG A 189 -11.59 -5.55 13.72
C ARG A 189 -12.19 -5.31 12.36
N LEU A 190 -11.42 -5.59 11.32
CA LEU A 190 -11.84 -5.36 9.93
C LEU A 190 -11.52 -6.56 9.03
N PRO A 191 -12.43 -6.89 8.09
CA PRO A 191 -12.09 -7.78 6.99
C PRO A 191 -11.15 -7.07 6.04
N MET A 192 -10.00 -7.67 5.76
CA MET A 192 -8.96 -7.11 4.90
C MET A 192 -8.54 -8.11 3.83
N GLU A 193 -8.14 -7.58 2.66
CA GLU A 193 -7.37 -8.33 1.68
C GLU A 193 -5.90 -8.28 2.09
N PHE A 194 -5.17 -9.35 1.85
CA PHE A 194 -3.73 -9.40 2.06
C PHE A 194 -2.99 -9.23 0.73
N ALA A 195 -1.87 -8.54 0.77
CA ALA A 195 -1.02 -8.32 -0.41
C ALA A 195 0.47 -8.46 -0.05
N ASP A 196 1.29 -8.59 -1.07
CA ASP A 196 2.76 -8.64 -0.95
C ASP A 196 3.22 -9.69 0.08
N LEU A 197 2.58 -10.86 0.06
CA LEU A 197 2.86 -11.90 1.03
C LEU A 197 4.26 -12.51 0.81
N PRO A 198 5.00 -12.77 1.89
CA PRO A 198 6.26 -13.49 1.81
C PRO A 198 6.04 -14.92 1.31
N THR A 199 7.10 -15.56 0.80
CA THR A 199 7.03 -16.93 0.23
C THR A 199 6.49 -17.96 1.23
N GLN A 200 6.78 -17.79 2.53
CA GLN A 200 6.25 -18.65 3.59
C GLN A 200 4.77 -18.39 3.90
N GLY A 201 4.16 -17.36 3.32
CA GLY A 201 2.79 -16.96 3.60
C GLY A 201 2.65 -16.18 4.91
N LEU A 202 1.40 -16.00 5.34
CA LEU A 202 1.00 -15.43 6.63
C LEU A 202 0.13 -16.44 7.37
N GLY A 203 0.27 -16.47 8.69
CA GLY A 203 -0.56 -17.27 9.61
C GLY A 203 -1.43 -16.41 10.52
N VAL A 204 -2.28 -17.08 11.29
CA VAL A 204 -3.00 -16.45 12.40
C VAL A 204 -1.98 -16.04 13.48
N ALA A 205 -2.22 -14.90 14.10
CA ALA A 205 -1.37 -14.22 15.08
C ALA A 205 -0.14 -13.49 14.49
N ASP A 206 0.10 -13.56 13.18
CA ASP A 206 1.15 -12.74 12.57
C ASP A 206 0.80 -11.25 12.60
N THR A 207 1.83 -10.42 12.76
CA THR A 207 1.69 -8.97 12.72
C THR A 207 1.72 -8.47 11.28
N VAL A 208 0.82 -7.55 10.96
CA VAL A 208 0.68 -6.93 9.64
C VAL A 208 0.60 -5.42 9.76
N ARG A 209 1.01 -4.73 8.70
CA ARG A 209 0.84 -3.29 8.52
C ARG A 209 -0.03 -3.01 7.32
N MET A 210 -0.56 -1.81 7.23
CA MET A 210 -1.40 -1.40 6.12
C MET A 210 -0.57 -0.84 4.97
N ALA A 211 -0.91 -1.23 3.74
CA ALA A 211 -0.30 -0.73 2.52
C ALA A 211 -1.39 -0.37 1.49
N PHE A 212 -1.23 0.79 0.84
CA PHE A 212 -2.17 1.28 -0.15
C PHE A 212 -1.90 0.59 -1.49
N ARG A 213 -2.85 -0.21 -1.98
CA ARG A 213 -2.69 -1.09 -3.16
C ARG A 213 -3.89 -0.99 -4.09
N ILE A 214 -3.72 -1.41 -5.33
CA ILE A 214 -4.84 -1.55 -6.27
C ILE A 214 -5.80 -2.61 -5.72
N LYS A 215 -7.05 -2.21 -5.52
CA LYS A 215 -8.13 -3.11 -5.13
C LYS A 215 -8.75 -3.79 -6.35
N ASN A 216 -9.10 -3.00 -7.36
CA ASN A 216 -9.65 -3.48 -8.61
C ASN A 216 -9.43 -2.47 -9.75
N ILE A 217 -9.57 -2.94 -10.97
CA ILE A 217 -9.47 -2.13 -12.19
C ILE A 217 -10.82 -2.14 -12.89
N ASP A 218 -11.46 -0.98 -12.94
CA ASP A 218 -12.65 -0.77 -13.78
C ASP A 218 -12.20 -0.54 -15.23
N LYS A 219 -12.13 -1.62 -16.00
CA LYS A 219 -11.64 -1.59 -17.38
C LYS A 219 -12.53 -0.71 -18.28
N ALA A 220 -13.84 -0.72 -18.03
CA ALA A 220 -14.79 0.04 -18.84
C ALA A 220 -14.58 1.56 -18.73
N ARG A 221 -14.09 2.04 -17.59
CA ARG A 221 -13.81 3.46 -17.33
C ARG A 221 -12.32 3.80 -17.31
N GLY A 222 -11.43 2.81 -17.44
CA GLY A 222 -9.99 3.01 -17.29
C GLY A 222 -9.57 3.47 -15.89
N TYR A 223 -10.35 3.14 -14.87
CA TYR A 223 -10.17 3.61 -13.51
C TYR A 223 -9.55 2.54 -12.62
N ARG A 224 -8.44 2.87 -11.95
CA ARG A 224 -7.83 2.03 -10.92
C ARG A 224 -8.32 2.46 -9.56
N HIS A 225 -9.03 1.57 -8.89
CA HIS A 225 -9.49 1.78 -7.53
C HIS A 225 -8.43 1.27 -6.56
N TYR A 226 -7.99 2.14 -5.67
CA TYR A 226 -7.02 1.82 -4.61
C TYR A 226 -7.73 1.68 -3.28
N PHE A 227 -7.20 0.78 -2.46
CA PHE A 227 -7.60 0.66 -1.06
C PHE A 227 -6.45 0.08 -0.23
N TRP A 228 -6.58 0.14 1.07
CA TRP A 228 -5.64 -0.43 2.01
C TRP A 228 -5.75 -1.94 2.06
N LYS A 229 -4.59 -2.61 2.06
CA LYS A 229 -4.46 -4.06 2.21
C LYS A 229 -3.46 -4.35 3.32
N ALA A 230 -3.63 -5.48 4.00
CA ALA A 230 -2.70 -5.91 5.01
C ALA A 230 -1.47 -6.57 4.36
N THR A 231 -0.28 -6.20 4.81
CA THR A 231 0.99 -6.78 4.34
C THR A 231 1.81 -7.23 5.54
N ALA A 232 2.65 -8.26 5.36
CA ALA A 232 3.52 -8.74 6.43
C ALA A 232 4.44 -7.60 6.94
N VAL A 233 4.59 -7.49 8.24
CA VAL A 233 5.70 -6.76 8.83
C VAL A 233 6.94 -7.61 8.63
N ASN A 234 7.94 -7.06 7.93
CA ASN A 234 9.16 -7.81 7.64
C ASN A 234 9.83 -8.24 8.95
N ALA A 235 9.96 -9.54 9.14
CA ALA A 235 10.78 -10.11 10.21
C ALA A 235 12.30 -9.85 10.04
N GLY A 236 12.67 -8.90 9.18
CA GLY A 236 14.03 -8.56 8.78
C GLY A 236 14.64 -7.37 9.50
N GLY A 237 14.17 -7.04 10.70
CA GLY A 237 14.66 -5.93 11.51
C GLY A 237 15.15 -6.35 12.90
N THR A 238 15.70 -7.57 13.06
CA THR A 238 16.48 -7.94 14.24
C THR A 238 17.91 -8.24 13.81
N ALA A 239 18.76 -7.26 13.87
CA ALA A 239 20.19 -7.43 14.06
C ALA A 239 20.66 -6.31 14.97
#